data_d8437196a878032c0adf818478b53c50
#
_entry.id   d8437196a878032c0adf818478b53c50
#
_cell.length_a   1.000
_cell.length_b   1.000
_cell.length_c   1.000
_cell.angle_alpha   90.00
_cell.angle_beta   90.00
_cell.angle_gamma   90.00
#
_symmetry.space_group_name_H-M   'P 1'
#
loop_
_entity.id
_entity.type
_entity.pdbx_description
1 polymer ?
#
loop_
_entity_poly.entity_id
_entity_poly.type
_entity_poly.pdbx_seq_one_letter_code
_entity_poly.pdbx_strand_id
1 'polypeptide(L)'
;MLYGLADRWTIGLIPTAGFNKVSDGLSGSGVGLGDVTVQAQYRLTQFHEGRRIPTTSIAVQETFPTGKYDRLGDRPSDGLGSGAYTTTLALYSQTYFWLRNGRILRMRLNASQAFSNNVNVEDVSVYGTRAGFRGYAKPGKSFYLDASWEYSLTRSWVLALDVTYRHSGNTRVTGYDILIPNGLQNPPSFQLDSGSSDALGLAPAIEYSWKPNLGVLLGVRVIAAGRNTAATITPAVAINFVH
;
A
#
# COMPACT_ATOMS: atom_id res chain seq x y z
N MET A 1 5.25 -12.00 -5.19
CA MET A 1 6.27 -12.78 -5.94
C MET A 1 6.85 -11.88 -7.02
N LEU A 2 8.19 -11.77 -7.10
CA LEU A 2 8.89 -11.05 -8.18
C LEU A 2 9.75 -12.06 -8.93
N TYR A 3 9.74 -11.99 -10.25
CA TYR A 3 10.49 -12.90 -11.13
C TYR A 3 11.30 -12.09 -12.14
N GLY A 4 12.62 -12.36 -12.22
CA GLY A 4 13.51 -11.80 -13.21
C GLY A 4 13.25 -12.42 -14.57
N LEU A 5 12.69 -11.67 -15.50
CA LEU A 5 12.38 -12.15 -16.84
C LEU A 5 13.60 -12.05 -17.77
N ALA A 6 14.43 -11.03 -17.59
CA ALA A 6 15.66 -10.77 -18.30
C ALA A 6 16.58 -9.89 -17.43
N ASP A 7 17.80 -9.61 -17.91
CA ASP A 7 18.83 -8.85 -17.16
C ASP A 7 18.33 -7.54 -16.53
N ARG A 8 17.39 -6.87 -17.19
CA ARG A 8 16.86 -5.58 -16.74
C ARG A 8 15.36 -5.60 -16.44
N TRP A 9 14.65 -6.70 -16.74
CA TRP A 9 13.21 -6.81 -16.57
C TRP A 9 12.84 -7.72 -15.40
N THR A 10 11.98 -7.22 -14.57
CA THR A 10 11.35 -7.99 -13.49
C THR A 10 9.83 -7.86 -13.60
N ILE A 11 9.12 -8.96 -13.48
CA ILE A 11 7.67 -8.99 -13.36
C ILE A 11 7.28 -9.41 -11.95
N GLY A 12 6.13 -8.97 -11.50
CA GLY A 12 5.64 -9.27 -10.15
C GLY A 12 4.16 -9.55 -10.10
N LEU A 13 3.78 -10.46 -9.24
CA LEU A 13 2.40 -10.70 -8.82
C LEU A 13 2.33 -10.53 -7.31
N ILE A 14 1.46 -9.63 -6.85
CA ILE A 14 1.33 -9.22 -5.46
C ILE A 14 -0.14 -9.40 -5.04
N PRO A 15 -0.55 -10.61 -4.64
CA PRO A 15 -1.85 -10.82 -4.02
C PRO A 15 -1.85 -10.21 -2.61
N THR A 16 -2.98 -9.67 -2.20
CA THR A 16 -3.20 -9.21 -0.82
C THR A 16 -4.25 -10.07 -0.14
N ALA A 17 -4.08 -10.29 1.15
CA ALA A 17 -5.06 -10.95 1.99
C ALA A 17 -5.01 -10.31 3.39
N GLY A 18 -6.12 -10.31 4.09
CA GLY A 18 -6.18 -9.71 5.41
C GLY A 18 -7.46 -10.06 6.15
N PHE A 19 -7.56 -9.54 7.35
CA PHE A 19 -8.77 -9.55 8.16
C PHE A 19 -8.85 -8.24 8.94
N ASN A 20 -10.07 -7.80 9.20
CA ASN A 20 -10.35 -6.64 10.05
C ASN A 20 -11.00 -7.12 11.36
N LYS A 21 -10.51 -6.63 12.49
CA LYS A 21 -11.13 -6.85 13.81
C LYS A 21 -11.58 -5.50 14.35
N VAL A 22 -12.86 -5.39 14.66
CA VAL A 22 -13.44 -4.18 15.27
C VAL A 22 -13.41 -4.34 16.79
N SER A 23 -12.92 -3.32 17.50
CA SER A 23 -12.73 -3.35 18.96
C SER A 23 -14.05 -3.35 19.75
N ASP A 24 -15.15 -2.91 19.16
CA ASP A 24 -16.43 -2.71 19.85
C ASP A 24 -17.38 -3.92 19.84
N GLY A 25 -16.85 -5.13 19.61
CA GLY A 25 -17.63 -6.37 19.66
C GLY A 25 -18.54 -6.63 18.48
N LEU A 26 -18.63 -5.73 17.52
CA LEU A 26 -19.28 -5.94 16.24
C LEU A 26 -18.37 -6.82 15.36
N SER A 27 -18.97 -7.78 14.69
CA SER A 27 -18.33 -8.87 13.93
C SER A 27 -17.08 -8.43 13.16
N GLY A 28 -15.90 -8.95 13.55
CA GLY A 28 -14.73 -8.90 12.72
C GLY A 28 -14.93 -9.64 11.39
N SER A 29 -14.14 -9.32 10.37
CA SER A 29 -14.13 -10.11 9.13
C SER A 29 -13.47 -11.47 9.35
N GLY A 30 -13.84 -12.45 8.54
CA GLY A 30 -12.96 -13.60 8.29
C GLY A 30 -11.72 -13.17 7.49
N VAL A 31 -10.78 -14.09 7.30
CA VAL A 31 -9.68 -13.89 6.34
C VAL A 31 -10.27 -13.81 4.94
N GLY A 32 -10.00 -12.70 4.26
CA GLY A 32 -10.46 -12.45 2.89
C GLY A 32 -9.31 -12.06 1.95
N LEU A 33 -9.56 -12.19 0.67
CA LEU A 33 -8.66 -11.71 -0.37
C LEU A 33 -8.93 -10.22 -0.64
N GLY A 34 -7.87 -9.46 -0.77
CA GLY A 34 -7.90 -8.09 -1.25
C GLY A 34 -7.65 -8.00 -2.76
N ASP A 35 -7.24 -6.82 -3.21
CA ASP A 35 -6.92 -6.60 -4.60
C ASP A 35 -5.58 -7.23 -4.97
N VAL A 36 -5.45 -7.66 -6.23
CA VAL A 36 -4.23 -8.27 -6.78
C VAL A 36 -3.52 -7.26 -7.66
N THR A 37 -2.22 -7.06 -7.43
CA THR A 37 -1.39 -6.17 -8.23
C THR A 37 -0.41 -6.95 -9.10
N VAL A 38 -0.34 -6.58 -10.37
CA VAL A 38 0.69 -7.02 -11.31
C VAL A 38 1.68 -5.89 -11.53
N GLN A 39 2.96 -6.20 -11.58
CA GLN A 39 4.04 -5.23 -11.75
C GLN A 39 4.95 -5.61 -12.92
N ALA A 40 5.35 -4.62 -13.70
CA ALA A 40 6.49 -4.69 -14.60
C ALA A 40 7.51 -3.63 -14.19
N GLN A 41 8.77 -4.03 -14.02
CA GLN A 41 9.86 -3.15 -13.60
C GLN A 41 11.02 -3.25 -14.58
N TYR A 42 11.58 -2.10 -14.94
CA TYR A 42 12.77 -2.00 -15.79
C TYR A 42 13.90 -1.28 -15.06
N ARG A 43 15.08 -1.91 -15.01
CA ARG A 43 16.29 -1.35 -14.41
C ARG A 43 17.01 -0.45 -15.40
N LEU A 44 17.08 0.85 -15.07
CA LEU A 44 17.75 1.88 -15.86
C LEU A 44 19.27 1.83 -15.65
N THR A 45 19.69 1.84 -14.36
CA THR A 45 21.09 1.84 -13.95
C THR A 45 21.35 0.73 -12.95
N GLN A 46 22.60 0.33 -12.83
CA GLN A 46 23.05 -0.64 -11.82
C GLN A 46 24.21 -0.04 -11.03
N PHE A 47 24.13 -0.19 -9.73
CA PHE A 47 25.21 0.18 -8.82
C PHE A 47 26.43 -0.73 -9.07
N HIS A 48 27.62 -0.12 -9.08
CA HIS A 48 28.90 -0.81 -9.10
C HIS A 48 29.77 -0.18 -8.01
N GLU A 49 30.52 -1.02 -7.32
CA GLU A 49 31.48 -0.55 -6.33
C GLU A 49 32.49 0.44 -6.96
N GLY A 50 32.80 1.50 -6.22
CA GLY A 50 33.66 2.58 -6.71
C GLY A 50 32.98 3.62 -7.61
N ARG A 51 31.72 3.42 -7.99
CA ARG A 51 30.91 4.40 -8.74
C ARG A 51 29.79 4.97 -7.86
N ARG A 52 29.49 6.26 -8.04
CA ARG A 52 28.40 6.94 -7.30
C ARG A 52 27.03 6.82 -7.96
N ILE A 53 26.87 5.90 -8.91
CA ILE A 53 25.62 5.71 -9.65
C ILE A 53 24.78 4.68 -8.90
N PRO A 54 23.57 5.03 -8.40
CA PRO A 54 22.69 4.08 -7.73
C PRO A 54 22.11 3.07 -8.73
N THR A 55 21.62 1.94 -8.24
CA THR A 55 20.68 1.12 -9.00
C THR A 55 19.34 1.84 -9.05
N THR A 56 18.90 2.21 -10.24
CA THR A 56 17.62 2.92 -10.44
C THR A 56 16.72 2.10 -11.35
N SER A 57 15.46 1.98 -10.99
CA SER A 57 14.44 1.28 -11.76
C SER A 57 13.16 2.09 -11.83
N ILE A 58 12.45 1.96 -12.94
CA ILE A 58 11.08 2.42 -13.08
C ILE A 58 10.15 1.21 -13.09
N ALA A 59 8.94 1.37 -12.55
CA ALA A 59 7.93 0.33 -12.57
C ALA A 59 6.55 0.90 -12.90
N VAL A 60 5.77 0.06 -13.57
CA VAL A 60 4.33 0.23 -13.76
C VAL A 60 3.65 -0.92 -13.03
N GLN A 61 2.66 -0.59 -12.23
CA GLN A 61 1.84 -1.57 -11.52
C GLN A 61 0.39 -1.35 -11.91
N GLU A 62 -0.35 -2.44 -12.08
CA GLU A 62 -1.80 -2.41 -12.26
C GLU A 62 -2.44 -3.25 -11.17
N THR A 63 -3.29 -2.62 -10.37
CA THR A 63 -4.06 -3.27 -9.31
C THR A 63 -5.45 -3.57 -9.84
N PHE A 64 -5.81 -4.85 -9.80
CA PHE A 64 -7.09 -5.36 -10.21
C PHE A 64 -8.02 -5.45 -8.99
N PRO A 65 -9.27 -4.98 -9.08
CA PRO A 65 -10.23 -4.96 -7.98
C PRO A 65 -10.84 -6.34 -7.74
N THR A 66 -10.06 -7.26 -7.21
CA THR A 66 -10.47 -8.64 -6.91
C THR A 66 -11.04 -8.79 -5.51
N GLY A 67 -10.78 -7.84 -4.62
CA GLY A 67 -11.30 -7.82 -3.27
C GLY A 67 -12.72 -7.29 -3.18
N LYS A 68 -13.44 -7.71 -2.15
CA LYS A 68 -14.80 -7.23 -1.88
C LYS A 68 -14.75 -5.77 -1.39
N TYR A 69 -15.58 -4.89 -1.95
CA TYR A 69 -15.55 -3.45 -1.66
C TYR A 69 -16.93 -2.84 -1.43
N ASP A 70 -18.00 -3.43 -1.97
CA ASP A 70 -19.38 -2.95 -1.82
C ASP A 70 -20.34 -4.10 -1.47
N ARG A 71 -21.65 -3.81 -1.27
CA ARG A 71 -22.68 -4.77 -0.86
C ARG A 71 -22.26 -5.54 0.40
N LEU A 72 -21.63 -4.85 1.34
CA LEU A 72 -21.04 -5.45 2.53
C LEU A 72 -22.11 -5.81 3.59
N GLY A 73 -23.35 -5.28 3.45
CA GLY A 73 -24.44 -5.55 4.37
C GLY A 73 -24.09 -5.13 5.80
N ASP A 74 -24.34 -6.03 6.75
CA ASP A 74 -24.05 -5.78 8.18
C ASP A 74 -22.57 -6.00 8.56
N ARG A 75 -21.71 -6.27 7.57
CA ARG A 75 -20.28 -6.55 7.76
C ARG A 75 -19.39 -5.59 6.97
N PRO A 76 -19.35 -4.29 7.31
CA PRO A 76 -18.47 -3.34 6.63
C PRO A 76 -16.98 -3.73 6.69
N SER A 77 -16.60 -4.50 7.73
CA SER A 77 -15.25 -5.03 7.93
C SER A 77 -14.81 -6.05 6.88
N ASP A 78 -15.73 -6.66 6.11
CA ASP A 78 -15.40 -7.59 5.03
C ASP A 78 -14.84 -6.88 3.78
N GLY A 79 -14.89 -5.56 3.73
CA GLY A 79 -14.36 -4.75 2.65
C GLY A 79 -12.83 -4.72 2.66
N LEU A 80 -12.19 -5.56 1.83
CA LEU A 80 -10.75 -5.69 1.69
C LEU A 80 -10.23 -5.23 0.32
N GLY A 81 -11.13 -4.90 -0.60
CA GLY A 81 -10.81 -4.37 -1.93
C GLY A 81 -11.16 -2.90 -2.08
N SER A 82 -10.67 -2.28 -3.14
CA SER A 82 -10.99 -0.90 -3.53
C SER A 82 -12.11 -0.79 -4.55
N GLY A 83 -12.38 -1.87 -5.30
CA GLY A 83 -13.27 -1.85 -6.45
C GLY A 83 -12.72 -1.10 -7.67
N ALA A 84 -11.56 -0.45 -7.54
CA ALA A 84 -10.96 0.38 -8.57
C ALA A 84 -9.78 -0.31 -9.26
N TYR A 85 -9.75 -0.26 -10.58
CA TYR A 85 -8.50 -0.44 -11.32
C TYR A 85 -7.58 0.73 -10.98
N THR A 86 -6.34 0.43 -10.56
CA THR A 86 -5.38 1.45 -10.14
C THR A 86 -4.05 1.24 -10.82
N THR A 87 -3.69 2.19 -11.68
CA THR A 87 -2.37 2.24 -12.30
C THR A 87 -1.42 3.03 -11.41
N THR A 88 -0.27 2.45 -11.06
CA THR A 88 0.78 3.10 -10.27
C THR A 88 2.07 3.18 -11.07
N LEU A 89 2.64 4.38 -11.14
CA LEU A 89 3.97 4.63 -11.67
C LEU A 89 4.93 4.77 -10.50
N ALA A 90 6.05 4.05 -10.55
CA ALA A 90 7.03 4.04 -9.47
C ALA A 90 8.46 4.22 -9.95
N LEU A 91 9.26 4.88 -9.13
CA LEU A 91 10.70 5.03 -9.24
C LEU A 91 11.34 4.43 -8.00
N TYR A 92 12.29 3.52 -8.19
CA TYR A 92 13.07 2.89 -7.13
C TYR A 92 14.54 3.23 -7.34
N SER A 93 15.21 3.65 -6.27
CA SER A 93 16.64 3.94 -6.29
C SER A 93 17.30 3.33 -5.06
N GLN A 94 18.45 2.70 -5.22
CA GLN A 94 19.22 2.17 -4.11
C GLN A 94 20.71 2.29 -4.34
N THR A 95 21.45 2.49 -3.24
CA THR A 95 22.90 2.59 -3.24
C THR A 95 23.50 2.00 -1.98
N TYR A 96 24.79 1.69 -2.00
CA TYR A 96 25.50 1.10 -0.89
C TYR A 96 26.72 1.96 -0.56
N PHE A 97 27.01 2.08 0.74
CA PHE A 97 28.18 2.75 1.27
C PHE A 97 28.97 1.80 2.17
N TRP A 98 30.23 1.63 1.88
CA TRP A 98 31.17 0.93 2.74
C TRP A 98 31.73 1.93 3.74
N LEU A 99 31.38 1.74 4.98
CA LEU A 99 31.77 2.61 6.08
C LEU A 99 33.19 2.26 6.57
N ARG A 100 33.89 3.23 7.19
CA ARG A 100 35.26 3.05 7.69
C ARG A 100 35.39 1.91 8.73
N ASN A 101 34.31 1.56 9.41
CA ASN A 101 34.26 0.47 10.39
C ASN A 101 34.02 -0.91 9.76
N GLY A 102 34.11 -1.04 8.43
CA GLY A 102 33.87 -2.27 7.68
C GLY A 102 32.41 -2.68 7.56
N ARG A 103 31.45 -1.82 7.95
CA ARG A 103 30.02 -2.06 7.84
C ARG A 103 29.48 -1.49 6.53
N ILE A 104 28.32 -2.02 6.11
CA ILE A 104 27.61 -1.56 4.93
C ILE A 104 26.36 -0.80 5.36
N LEU A 105 26.17 0.38 4.78
CA LEU A 105 24.92 1.12 4.83
C LEU A 105 24.28 1.07 3.44
N ARG A 106 23.10 0.47 3.35
CA ARG A 106 22.24 0.51 2.16
C ARG A 106 21.23 1.63 2.34
N MET A 107 21.08 2.45 1.31
CA MET A 107 20.04 3.48 1.26
C MET A 107 19.12 3.22 0.08
N ARG A 108 17.82 3.40 0.29
CA ARG A 108 16.80 3.31 -0.75
C ARG A 108 15.91 4.55 -0.73
N LEU A 109 15.48 4.95 -1.90
CA LEU A 109 14.47 5.99 -2.11
C LEU A 109 13.45 5.44 -3.11
N ASN A 110 12.21 5.34 -2.68
CA ASN A 110 11.10 4.86 -3.49
C ASN A 110 10.05 5.96 -3.59
N ALA A 111 9.64 6.30 -4.80
CA ALA A 111 8.57 7.26 -5.04
C ALA A 111 7.54 6.64 -5.97
N SER A 112 6.26 6.82 -5.68
CA SER A 112 5.19 6.31 -6.55
C SER A 112 3.98 7.23 -6.57
N GLN A 113 3.29 7.22 -7.72
CA GLN A 113 2.04 7.93 -7.95
C GLN A 113 0.99 6.97 -8.48
N ALA A 114 -0.13 6.86 -7.79
CA ALA A 114 -1.25 6.01 -8.16
C ALA A 114 -2.43 6.83 -8.69
N PHE A 115 -3.10 6.24 -9.69
CA PHE A 115 -4.26 6.79 -10.38
C PHE A 115 -5.34 5.71 -10.44
N SER A 116 -6.49 5.96 -9.84
CA SER A 116 -7.61 5.02 -9.81
C SER A 116 -8.74 5.46 -10.72
N ASN A 117 -9.40 4.49 -11.34
CA ASN A 117 -10.60 4.72 -12.15
C ASN A 117 -11.83 4.93 -11.24
N ASN A 118 -12.92 5.40 -11.83
CA ASN A 118 -14.21 5.46 -11.15
C ASN A 118 -14.73 4.03 -10.88
N VAL A 119 -15.46 3.91 -9.77
CA VAL A 119 -16.01 2.64 -9.27
C VAL A 119 -17.51 2.78 -9.09
N ASN A 120 -18.28 1.84 -9.61
CA ASN A 120 -19.69 1.73 -9.26
C ASN A 120 -19.80 1.24 -7.82
N VAL A 121 -20.71 1.81 -7.05
CA VAL A 121 -20.89 1.51 -5.63
C VAL A 121 -22.37 1.27 -5.35
N GLU A 122 -22.65 0.16 -4.72
CA GLU A 122 -23.99 -0.21 -4.28
C GLU A 122 -23.99 -0.57 -2.80
N ASP A 123 -25.04 -0.14 -2.09
CA ASP A 123 -25.26 -0.43 -0.68
C ASP A 123 -24.09 0.00 0.23
N VAL A 124 -23.84 -0.75 1.29
CA VAL A 124 -22.72 -0.52 2.21
C VAL A 124 -21.40 -0.83 1.54
N SER A 125 -20.45 0.09 1.58
CA SER A 125 -19.16 -0.04 0.91
C SER A 125 -17.99 0.50 1.72
N VAL A 126 -16.78 0.20 1.27
CA VAL A 126 -15.53 0.77 1.81
C VAL A 126 -15.44 2.29 1.63
N TYR A 127 -16.31 2.86 0.83
CA TYR A 127 -16.41 4.31 0.60
C TYR A 127 -17.35 5.04 1.57
N GLY A 128 -17.81 4.34 2.63
CA GLY A 128 -18.66 4.91 3.66
C GLY A 128 -20.13 5.12 3.24
N THR A 129 -20.57 4.42 2.21
CA THR A 129 -21.99 4.42 1.80
C THR A 129 -22.82 3.50 2.68
N ARG A 130 -24.14 3.71 2.70
CA ARG A 130 -25.10 2.95 3.49
C ARG A 130 -25.97 2.03 2.61
N ALA A 131 -26.75 1.18 3.25
CA ALA A 131 -27.73 0.34 2.57
C ALA A 131 -28.69 1.20 1.73
N GLY A 132 -28.99 0.74 0.50
CA GLY A 132 -29.81 1.46 -0.47
C GLY A 132 -29.08 2.48 -1.32
N PHE A 133 -27.79 2.73 -1.08
CA PHE A 133 -27.01 3.64 -1.93
C PHE A 133 -26.84 3.06 -3.35
N ARG A 134 -26.94 3.95 -4.34
CA ARG A 134 -26.63 3.68 -5.76
C ARG A 134 -25.85 4.87 -6.31
N GLY A 135 -24.67 4.59 -6.86
CA GLY A 135 -23.84 5.66 -7.40
C GLY A 135 -22.45 5.18 -7.79
N TYR A 136 -21.51 6.10 -7.71
CA TYR A 136 -20.11 5.82 -8.02
C TYR A 136 -19.17 6.56 -7.07
N ALA A 137 -18.01 5.99 -6.87
CA ALA A 137 -16.89 6.63 -6.20
C ALA A 137 -15.79 6.97 -7.22
N LYS A 138 -15.14 8.11 -7.01
CA LYS A 138 -13.93 8.53 -7.71
C LYS A 138 -12.81 8.64 -6.68
N PRO A 139 -11.98 7.60 -6.52
CA PRO A 139 -10.86 7.65 -5.59
C PRO A 139 -9.87 8.73 -5.95
N GLY A 140 -9.33 9.40 -4.94
CA GLY A 140 -8.29 10.41 -5.12
C GLY A 140 -6.97 9.79 -5.59
N LYS A 141 -6.16 10.56 -6.32
CA LYS A 141 -4.79 10.17 -6.63
C LYS A 141 -3.99 10.04 -5.34
N SER A 142 -3.07 9.08 -5.27
CA SER A 142 -2.19 8.97 -4.11
C SER A 142 -0.72 9.01 -4.50
N PHE A 143 0.06 9.73 -3.69
CA PHE A 143 1.50 9.80 -3.81
C PHE A 143 2.13 9.13 -2.58
N TYR A 144 3.18 8.35 -2.80
CA TYR A 144 3.94 7.70 -1.74
C TYR A 144 5.43 7.92 -1.94
N LEU A 145 6.11 8.30 -0.88
CA LEU A 145 7.55 8.45 -0.80
C LEU A 145 8.07 7.65 0.39
N ASP A 146 9.14 6.91 0.18
CA ASP A 146 9.80 6.11 1.20
C ASP A 146 11.31 6.28 1.08
N ALA A 147 11.94 6.69 2.17
CA ALA A 147 13.38 6.74 2.33
C ALA A 147 13.80 5.73 3.40
N SER A 148 14.64 4.79 3.01
CA SER A 148 15.03 3.65 3.85
C SER A 148 16.53 3.60 4.04
N TRP A 149 16.94 3.24 5.25
CA TRP A 149 18.32 2.99 5.66
C TRP A 149 18.43 1.60 6.27
N GLU A 150 19.37 0.83 5.81
CA GLU A 150 19.69 -0.50 6.34
C GLU A 150 21.17 -0.53 6.71
N TYR A 151 21.46 -0.69 8.00
CA TYR A 151 22.82 -0.74 8.54
C TYR A 151 23.19 -2.16 8.96
N SER A 152 24.23 -2.75 8.35
CA SER A 152 24.70 -4.07 8.74
C SER A 152 25.44 -4.01 10.06
N LEU A 153 24.76 -4.37 11.15
CA LEU A 153 25.35 -4.41 12.50
C LEU A 153 26.35 -5.55 12.65
N THR A 154 26.06 -6.72 12.07
CA THR A 154 26.91 -7.87 11.93
C THR A 154 26.72 -8.52 10.56
N ARG A 155 27.30 -9.69 10.32
CA ARG A 155 27.02 -10.48 9.10
C ARG A 155 25.59 -11.03 9.06
N SER A 156 24.96 -11.18 10.22
CA SER A 156 23.61 -11.76 10.36
C SER A 156 22.55 -10.77 10.83
N TRP A 157 22.94 -9.62 11.39
CA TRP A 157 22.03 -8.63 11.94
C TRP A 157 22.08 -7.33 11.14
N VAL A 158 20.90 -6.83 10.76
CA VAL A 158 20.71 -5.55 10.09
C VAL A 158 19.71 -4.72 10.89
N LEU A 159 20.02 -3.46 11.12
CA LEU A 159 19.07 -2.47 11.61
C LEU A 159 18.51 -1.72 10.41
N ALA A 160 17.20 -1.56 10.36
CA ALA A 160 16.51 -0.84 9.31
C ALA A 160 15.66 0.30 9.89
N LEU A 161 15.54 1.37 9.13
CA LEU A 161 14.63 2.48 9.40
C LEU A 161 14.07 2.97 8.09
N ASP A 162 12.72 2.96 7.96
CA ASP A 162 12.02 3.60 6.88
C ASP A 162 11.34 4.87 7.37
N VAL A 163 11.43 5.94 6.58
CA VAL A 163 10.69 7.19 6.75
C VAL A 163 9.76 7.32 5.56
N THR A 164 8.46 7.30 5.82
CA THR A 164 7.45 7.25 4.77
C THR A 164 6.57 8.49 4.78
N TYR A 165 6.25 9.00 3.61
CA TYR A 165 5.25 10.03 3.41
C TYR A 165 4.19 9.52 2.42
N ARG A 166 2.93 9.69 2.78
CA ARG A 166 1.79 9.39 1.91
C ARG A 166 0.88 10.60 1.82
N HIS A 167 0.56 10.99 0.60
CA HIS A 167 -0.53 11.91 0.31
C HIS A 167 -1.64 11.15 -0.40
N SER A 168 -2.88 11.31 0.05
CA SER A 168 -4.07 10.79 -0.62
C SER A 168 -4.99 11.95 -0.95
N GLY A 169 -5.34 12.09 -2.22
CA GLY A 169 -6.28 13.09 -2.69
C GLY A 169 -7.71 12.79 -2.24
N ASN A 170 -8.58 13.77 -2.42
CA ASN A 170 -9.99 13.63 -2.08
C ASN A 170 -10.67 12.51 -2.88
N THR A 171 -11.32 11.59 -2.19
CA THR A 171 -12.23 10.61 -2.79
C THR A 171 -13.62 11.21 -2.78
N ARG A 172 -14.25 11.27 -3.95
CA ARG A 172 -15.61 11.76 -4.14
C ARG A 172 -16.57 10.60 -4.39
N VAL A 173 -17.66 10.57 -3.64
CA VAL A 173 -18.76 9.62 -3.84
C VAL A 173 -19.99 10.41 -4.26
N THR A 174 -20.62 10.03 -5.37
CA THR A 174 -21.81 10.70 -5.90
C THR A 174 -22.86 9.67 -6.21
N GLY A 175 -24.08 9.90 -5.75
CA GLY A 175 -25.18 8.98 -5.97
C GLY A 175 -26.45 9.39 -5.23
N TYR A 176 -27.35 8.44 -5.08
CA TYR A 176 -28.63 8.61 -4.43
C TYR A 176 -28.98 7.39 -3.59
N ASP A 177 -29.97 7.53 -2.72
CA ASP A 177 -30.44 6.49 -1.82
C ASP A 177 -31.84 6.03 -2.23
N ILE A 178 -32.02 4.74 -2.49
CA ILE A 178 -33.30 4.18 -2.92
C ILE A 178 -34.24 3.83 -1.74
N LEU A 179 -33.72 3.81 -0.50
CA LEU A 179 -34.48 3.49 0.71
C LEU A 179 -35.12 4.72 1.36
N ILE A 180 -35.37 5.78 0.60
CA ILE A 180 -36.04 6.97 1.13
C ILE A 180 -37.52 6.65 1.39
N PRO A 181 -38.02 6.80 2.64
CA PRO A 181 -39.43 6.68 2.91
C PRO A 181 -40.22 7.73 2.13
N ASN A 182 -41.33 7.35 1.51
CA ASN A 182 -42.28 8.18 0.78
C ASN A 182 -42.25 8.15 -0.74
N GLY A 183 -41.67 7.14 -1.38
CA GLY A 183 -41.93 6.86 -2.81
C GLY A 183 -41.58 7.99 -3.77
N LEU A 184 -40.57 8.81 -3.46
CA LEU A 184 -40.06 9.82 -4.39
C LEU A 184 -39.55 9.11 -5.65
N GLN A 185 -40.21 9.37 -6.79
CA GLN A 185 -39.81 8.79 -8.08
C GLN A 185 -38.41 9.23 -8.54
N ASN A 186 -37.86 10.31 -7.94
CA ASN A 186 -36.51 10.79 -8.19
C ASN A 186 -35.86 11.18 -6.83
N PRO A 187 -35.15 10.26 -6.16
CA PRO A 187 -34.41 10.62 -4.95
C PRO A 187 -33.35 11.66 -5.25
N PRO A 188 -33.16 12.68 -4.38
CA PRO A 188 -32.12 13.68 -4.59
C PRO A 188 -30.74 13.02 -4.56
N SER A 189 -29.91 13.39 -5.55
CA SER A 189 -28.50 13.01 -5.53
C SER A 189 -27.75 13.76 -4.44
N PHE A 190 -26.77 13.13 -3.84
CA PHE A 190 -25.86 13.77 -2.89
C PHE A 190 -24.41 13.42 -3.22
N GLN A 191 -23.50 14.20 -2.67
CA GLN A 191 -22.07 14.03 -2.82
C GLN A 191 -21.43 13.97 -1.44
N LEU A 192 -20.51 13.00 -1.28
CA LEU A 192 -19.62 12.87 -0.12
C LEU A 192 -18.19 13.07 -0.59
N ASP A 193 -17.43 13.86 0.14
CA ASP A 193 -16.02 14.10 -0.10
C ASP A 193 -15.21 13.69 1.15
N SER A 194 -14.21 12.83 1.00
CA SER A 194 -13.34 12.39 2.12
C SER A 194 -12.38 13.49 2.59
N GLY A 195 -12.16 14.51 1.75
CA GLY A 195 -11.03 15.39 1.88
C GLY A 195 -9.71 14.71 1.49
N SER A 196 -8.64 15.51 1.39
CA SER A 196 -7.30 14.97 1.24
C SER A 196 -6.68 14.61 2.58
N SER A 197 -5.77 13.64 2.59
CA SER A 197 -5.04 13.23 3.78
C SER A 197 -3.54 13.17 3.53
N ASP A 198 -2.77 13.42 4.58
CA ASP A 198 -1.32 13.29 4.59
C ASP A 198 -0.93 12.42 5.78
N ALA A 199 0.08 11.56 5.61
CA ALA A 199 0.60 10.73 6.68
C ALA A 199 2.11 10.65 6.61
N LEU A 200 2.78 10.92 7.73
CA LEU A 200 4.20 10.71 7.93
C LEU A 200 4.40 9.51 8.85
N GLY A 201 5.13 8.51 8.37
CA GLY A 201 5.38 7.29 9.09
C GLY A 201 6.86 7.04 9.35
N LEU A 202 7.13 6.31 10.42
CA LEU A 202 8.43 5.77 10.78
C LEU A 202 8.29 4.26 10.93
N ALA A 203 9.22 3.49 10.39
CA ALA A 203 9.21 2.04 10.52
C ALA A 203 10.60 1.50 10.88
N PRO A 204 10.99 1.57 12.16
CA PRO A 204 12.18 0.87 12.64
C PRO A 204 11.99 -0.64 12.58
N ALA A 205 13.03 -1.36 12.18
CA ALA A 205 13.04 -2.81 12.10
C ALA A 205 14.43 -3.38 12.38
N ILE A 206 14.44 -4.65 12.74
CA ILE A 206 15.64 -5.46 12.88
C ILE A 206 15.47 -6.72 12.05
N GLU A 207 16.48 -7.07 11.27
CA GLU A 207 16.52 -8.29 10.48
C GLU A 207 17.61 -9.21 11.00
N TYR A 208 17.29 -10.51 11.08
CA TYR A 208 18.24 -11.57 11.35
C TYR A 208 18.26 -12.57 10.22
N SER A 209 19.44 -12.81 9.67
CA SER A 209 19.67 -13.78 8.60
C SER A 209 20.43 -14.99 9.13
N TRP A 210 19.78 -16.16 9.11
CA TRP A 210 20.43 -17.45 9.45
C TRP A 210 21.37 -17.91 8.36
N LYS A 211 20.98 -17.61 7.11
CA LYS A 211 21.72 -17.96 5.89
C LYS A 211 21.64 -16.77 4.93
N PRO A 212 22.51 -16.72 3.92
CA PRO A 212 22.46 -15.64 2.92
C PRO A 212 21.12 -15.52 2.18
N ASN A 213 20.34 -16.59 2.15
CA ASN A 213 19.06 -16.66 1.44
C ASN A 213 17.84 -16.83 2.36
N LEU A 214 18.01 -16.79 3.68
CA LEU A 214 16.90 -16.97 4.63
C LEU A 214 17.07 -16.04 5.82
N GLY A 215 16.12 -15.16 6.05
CA GLY A 215 16.07 -14.24 7.18
C GLY A 215 14.66 -13.94 7.65
N VAL A 216 14.56 -13.34 8.84
CA VAL A 216 13.34 -12.79 9.40
C VAL A 216 13.56 -11.32 9.74
N LEU A 217 12.57 -10.52 9.43
CA LEU A 217 12.50 -9.10 9.80
C LEU A 217 11.37 -8.91 10.80
N LEU A 218 11.68 -8.25 11.89
CA LEU A 218 10.73 -7.79 12.89
C LEU A 218 10.76 -6.26 12.93
N GLY A 219 9.60 -5.63 12.82
CA GLY A 219 9.51 -4.18 12.80
C GLY A 219 8.19 -3.67 13.35
N VAL A 220 8.12 -2.37 13.48
CA VAL A 220 6.89 -1.67 13.82
C VAL A 220 6.77 -0.42 12.94
N ARG A 221 5.61 -0.25 12.33
CA ARG A 221 5.29 0.98 11.60
C ARG A 221 4.43 1.88 12.48
N VAL A 222 4.84 3.13 12.62
CA VAL A 222 4.14 4.16 13.37
C VAL A 222 3.78 5.29 12.42
N ILE A 223 2.49 5.65 12.33
CA ILE A 223 2.08 6.91 11.73
C ILE A 223 2.17 7.97 12.80
N ALA A 224 3.24 8.77 12.75
CA ALA A 224 3.61 9.71 13.82
C ALA A 224 2.96 11.08 13.67
N ALA A 225 2.66 11.50 12.43
CA ALA A 225 2.06 12.79 12.13
C ALA A 225 1.27 12.73 10.82
N GLY A 226 0.36 13.69 10.65
CA GLY A 226 -0.41 13.81 9.41
C GLY A 226 -1.61 14.72 9.56
N ARG A 227 -2.34 14.85 8.47
CA ARG A 227 -3.58 15.60 8.38
C ARG A 227 -4.68 14.65 7.89
N ASN A 228 -5.83 14.67 8.53
CA ASN A 228 -6.98 13.82 8.17
C ASN A 228 -6.59 12.33 8.10
N THR A 229 -5.75 11.90 9.03
CA THR A 229 -5.27 10.53 9.18
C THR A 229 -5.19 10.14 10.66
N ALA A 230 -5.41 8.88 10.96
CA ALA A 230 -5.29 8.36 12.32
C ALA A 230 -3.83 8.06 12.65
N ALA A 231 -3.41 8.34 13.89
CA ALA A 231 -2.18 7.80 14.44
C ALA A 231 -2.35 6.29 14.63
N THR A 232 -1.41 5.51 14.11
CA THR A 232 -1.49 4.04 14.17
C THR A 232 -0.13 3.44 14.51
N ILE A 233 -0.15 2.30 15.19
CA ILE A 233 1.03 1.46 15.42
C ILE A 233 0.71 0.08 14.84
N THR A 234 1.53 -0.37 13.90
CA THR A 234 1.33 -1.64 13.20
C THR A 234 2.60 -2.49 13.34
N PRO A 235 2.58 -3.57 14.14
CA PRO A 235 3.68 -4.53 14.15
C PRO A 235 3.76 -5.25 12.81
N ALA A 236 4.98 -5.56 12.38
CA ALA A 236 5.25 -6.23 11.11
C ALA A 236 6.26 -7.36 11.30
N VAL A 237 6.00 -8.47 10.64
CA VAL A 237 6.91 -9.61 10.53
C VAL A 237 7.03 -9.97 9.06
N ALA A 238 8.25 -10.16 8.57
CA ALA A 238 8.48 -10.66 7.22
C ALA A 238 9.51 -11.78 7.24
N ILE A 239 9.35 -12.76 6.37
CA ILE A 239 10.33 -13.79 6.10
C ILE A 239 10.88 -13.56 4.71
N ASN A 240 12.19 -13.38 4.63
CA ASN A 240 12.92 -13.26 3.37
C ASN A 240 13.45 -14.62 2.96
N PHE A 241 13.03 -15.05 1.77
CA PHE A 241 13.60 -16.23 1.13
C PHE A 241 14.01 -15.88 -0.29
N VAL A 242 15.28 -16.08 -0.62
CA VAL A 242 15.85 -15.87 -1.96
C VAL A 242 16.27 -17.21 -2.51
N HIS A 243 15.79 -17.53 -3.69
CA HIS A 243 16.11 -18.78 -4.38
C HIS A 243 17.07 -18.50 -5.53
#